data_e430cee5f81df0b0efc5fe238c19e2e2
#
_entry.id   e430cee5f81df0b0efc5fe238c19e2e2
#
_cell.length_a   1.000
_cell.length_b   1.000
_cell.length_c   1.000
_cell.angle_alpha   90.00
_cell.angle_beta   90.00
_cell.angle_gamma   90.00
#
_symmetry.space_group_name_H-M   'P 1'
#
loop_
_entity.id
_entity.type
_entity.pdbx_description
1 polymer ?
#
loop_
_entity_poly.entity_id
_entity_poly.type
_entity_poly.pdbx_seq_one_letter_code
_entity_poly.pdbx_strand_id
1 'polypeptide(L)'
;MRIGIEGQRLFRVKKHGMDMVALELIKNLQKLDTKNEYFVYIKPDEDRGCLENTDNFRIIELDGGSYASWEQFTLPKAAKNDNCDVLHCTSNTAPIKSEVPVVVTLHDIIYMEKSYLRILMDKGTSYQKYGN
;
A
#
# COMPACT_ATOMS: atom_id res chain seq x y z
N MET A 1 7.80 -3.98 -17.52
CA MET A 1 7.42 -4.52 -16.20
C MET A 1 5.98 -4.14 -15.89
N ARG A 2 5.24 -5.02 -15.30
CA ARG A 2 3.85 -4.80 -14.87
C ARG A 2 3.83 -4.59 -13.35
N ILE A 3 3.47 -3.40 -12.92
CA ILE A 3 3.56 -2.98 -11.52
C ILE A 3 2.16 -2.71 -10.96
N GLY A 4 1.77 -3.46 -9.94
CA GLY A 4 0.56 -3.17 -9.18
C GLY A 4 0.88 -2.19 -8.06
N ILE A 5 0.00 -1.24 -7.83
CA ILE A 5 0.12 -0.29 -6.73
C ILE A 5 -1.16 -0.36 -5.89
N GLU A 6 -1.01 -0.57 -4.60
CA GLU A 6 -2.12 -0.50 -3.67
C GLU A 6 -2.47 0.97 -3.41
N GLY A 7 -3.68 1.34 -3.76
CA GLY A 7 -4.21 2.69 -3.53
C GLY A 7 -5.57 2.63 -2.85
N GLN A 8 -5.75 1.74 -1.90
CA GLN A 8 -7.05 1.42 -1.29
C GLN A 8 -7.85 2.64 -0.86
N ARG A 9 -7.19 3.64 -0.28
CA ARG A 9 -7.85 4.78 0.34
C ARG A 9 -7.75 6.07 -0.48
N LEU A 10 -7.24 6.01 -1.71
CA LEU A 10 -6.97 7.22 -2.50
C LEU A 10 -8.23 7.98 -2.91
N PHE A 11 -9.36 7.30 -3.05
CA PHE A 11 -10.62 7.95 -3.42
C PHE A 11 -11.42 8.48 -2.22
N ARG A 12 -10.88 8.37 -1.02
CA ARG A 12 -11.51 8.98 0.15
C ARG A 12 -11.47 10.50 0.04
N VAL A 13 -12.55 11.15 0.42
CA VAL A 13 -12.60 12.63 0.44
C VAL A 13 -11.58 13.17 1.43
N LYS A 14 -11.55 12.59 2.64
CA LYS A 14 -10.60 12.99 3.69
C LYS A 14 -9.42 12.03 3.68
N LYS A 15 -8.32 12.48 3.08
CA LYS A 15 -7.10 11.69 2.96
C LYS A 15 -6.15 11.97 4.12
N HIS A 16 -5.49 10.92 4.61
CA HIS A 16 -4.42 11.02 5.59
C HIS A 16 -3.08 11.28 4.91
N GLY A 17 -2.04 11.57 5.70
CA GLY A 17 -0.71 11.86 5.16
C GLY A 17 -0.15 10.77 4.26
N MET A 18 -0.32 9.49 4.66
CA MET A 18 0.14 8.35 3.85
C MET A 18 -0.59 8.28 2.49
N ASP A 19 -1.88 8.60 2.47
CA ASP A 19 -2.68 8.60 1.25
C ASP A 19 -2.22 9.72 0.31
N MET A 20 -1.89 10.87 0.84
CA MET A 20 -1.37 12.00 0.06
C MET A 20 -0.01 11.68 -0.55
N VAL A 21 0.88 11.02 0.22
CA VAL A 21 2.19 10.60 -0.30
C VAL A 21 2.01 9.60 -1.44
N ALA A 22 1.13 8.61 -1.28
CA ALA A 22 0.85 7.64 -2.33
C ALA A 22 0.28 8.29 -3.58
N LEU A 23 -0.65 9.23 -3.43
CA LEU A 23 -1.26 9.95 -4.54
C LEU A 23 -0.22 10.76 -5.31
N GLU A 24 0.64 11.49 -4.60
CA GLU A 24 1.72 12.28 -5.22
C GLU A 24 2.75 11.38 -5.91
N LEU A 25 3.09 10.23 -5.32
CA LEU A 25 3.96 9.25 -5.94
C LEU A 25 3.40 8.79 -7.29
N ILE A 26 2.13 8.41 -7.32
CA ILE A 26 1.48 7.93 -8.55
C ILE A 26 1.43 9.03 -9.61
N LYS A 27 1.05 10.25 -9.24
CA LYS A 27 1.00 11.38 -10.16
C LYS A 27 2.38 11.70 -10.76
N ASN A 28 3.43 11.62 -9.97
CA ASN A 28 4.79 11.84 -10.46
C ASN A 28 5.25 10.69 -11.37
N LEU A 29 4.94 9.46 -11.03
CA LEU A 29 5.23 8.31 -11.89
C LEU A 29 4.51 8.42 -13.23
N GLN A 30 3.29 8.92 -13.25
CA GLN A 30 2.53 9.16 -14.49
C GLN A 30 3.24 10.14 -15.42
N LYS A 31 3.98 11.09 -14.86
CA LYS A 31 4.76 12.08 -15.63
C LYS A 31 6.11 11.54 -16.07
N LEU A 32 6.76 10.72 -15.25
CA LEU A 32 8.15 10.34 -15.42
C LEU A 32 8.35 9.00 -16.09
N ASP A 33 7.45 8.04 -15.89
CA ASP A 33 7.60 6.68 -16.41
C ASP A 33 6.58 6.39 -17.50
N THR A 34 7.07 6.19 -18.70
CA THR A 34 6.27 5.81 -19.87
C THR A 34 6.56 4.39 -20.34
N LYS A 35 7.44 3.67 -19.66
CA LYS A 35 7.92 2.34 -20.12
C LYS A 35 7.20 1.19 -19.41
N ASN A 36 6.93 1.31 -18.12
CA ASN A 36 6.27 0.25 -17.36
C ASN A 36 4.75 0.41 -17.42
N GLU A 37 4.05 -0.71 -17.27
CA GLU A 37 2.60 -0.72 -17.13
C GLU A 37 2.25 -0.72 -15.64
N TYR A 38 1.31 0.12 -15.26
CA TYR A 38 0.88 0.27 -13.88
C TYR A 38 -0.60 -0.06 -13.73
N PHE A 39 -0.91 -0.76 -12.64
CA PHE A 39 -2.26 -1.12 -12.24
C PHE A 39 -2.48 -0.59 -10.84
N VAL A 40 -3.23 0.49 -10.71
CA VAL A 40 -3.51 1.11 -9.42
C VAL A 40 -4.85 0.60 -8.92
N TYR A 41 -4.82 -0.17 -7.85
CA TYR A 41 -6.01 -0.79 -7.27
C TYR A 41 -6.57 0.07 -6.17
N ILE A 42 -7.81 0.46 -6.30
CA ILE A 42 -8.48 1.41 -5.42
C ILE A 42 -9.81 0.82 -4.94
N LYS A 43 -10.13 1.06 -3.68
CA LYS A 43 -11.46 0.76 -3.16
C LYS A 43 -12.40 1.91 -3.56
N PRO A 44 -13.57 1.63 -4.15
CA PRO A 44 -14.50 2.69 -4.57
C PRO A 44 -14.86 3.63 -3.43
N ASP A 45 -14.84 4.93 -3.70
CA ASP A 45 -15.22 5.98 -2.79
C ASP A 45 -15.56 7.25 -3.58
N GLU A 46 -15.84 8.36 -2.90
CA GLU A 46 -16.44 9.55 -3.49
C GLU A 46 -15.51 10.35 -4.39
N ASP A 47 -14.21 10.45 -4.06
CA ASP A 47 -13.27 11.31 -4.81
C ASP A 47 -12.61 10.57 -5.98
N ARG A 48 -13.41 10.14 -6.93
CA ARG A 48 -12.93 9.42 -8.11
C ARG A 48 -12.12 10.28 -9.07
N GLY A 49 -12.28 11.58 -8.99
CA GLY A 49 -11.61 12.51 -9.91
C GLY A 49 -10.18 12.85 -9.54
N CYS A 50 -9.67 12.38 -8.39
CA CYS A 50 -8.33 12.74 -7.95
C CYS A 50 -7.21 12.06 -8.75
N LEU A 51 -7.52 10.99 -9.47
CA LEU A 51 -6.55 10.23 -10.25
C LEU A 51 -7.20 9.72 -11.54
N GLU A 52 -6.52 9.87 -12.65
CA GLU A 52 -7.03 9.50 -13.97
C GLU A 52 -6.14 8.46 -14.66
N ASN A 53 -6.74 7.69 -15.57
CA ASN A 53 -5.99 6.78 -16.42
C ASN A 53 -5.05 7.56 -17.34
N THR A 54 -3.92 6.95 -17.65
CA THR A 54 -3.00 7.42 -18.70
C THR A 54 -2.70 6.24 -19.64
N ASP A 55 -1.85 6.43 -20.64
CA ASP A 55 -1.54 5.37 -21.60
C ASP A 55 -0.99 4.11 -20.95
N ASN A 56 -0.21 4.26 -19.87
CA ASN A 56 0.40 3.14 -19.17
C ASN A 56 -0.07 2.97 -17.71
N PHE A 57 -1.05 3.75 -17.26
CA PHE A 57 -1.66 3.63 -15.93
C PHE A 57 -3.13 3.32 -16.04
N ARG A 58 -3.55 2.20 -15.44
CA ARG A 58 -4.94 1.82 -15.31
C ARG A 58 -5.36 1.94 -13.85
N ILE A 59 -6.40 2.73 -13.61
CA ILE A 59 -6.99 2.87 -12.29
C ILE A 59 -8.14 1.86 -12.21
N ILE A 60 -8.02 0.92 -11.29
CA ILE A 60 -8.96 -0.21 -11.18
C ILE A 60 -9.65 -0.16 -9.83
N GLU A 61 -10.95 0.06 -9.84
CA GLU A 61 -11.76 0.01 -8.63
C GLU A 61 -12.13 -1.44 -8.33
N LEU A 62 -11.84 -1.87 -7.10
CA LEU A 62 -12.14 -3.22 -6.63
C LEU A 62 -13.05 -3.15 -5.41
N ASP A 63 -14.21 -3.78 -5.51
CA ASP A 63 -15.08 -3.99 -4.35
C ASP A 63 -14.53 -5.13 -3.50
N GLY A 64 -14.67 -5.06 -2.18
CA GLY A 64 -14.09 -6.08 -1.34
C GLY A 64 -14.40 -5.97 0.15
N GLY A 65 -15.60 -5.59 0.53
CA GLY A 65 -16.01 -5.58 1.92
C GLY A 65 -15.18 -4.65 2.81
N SER A 66 -14.63 -5.17 3.90
CA SER A 66 -13.80 -4.35 4.80
C SER A 66 -12.45 -4.02 4.19
N TYR A 67 -11.77 -3.02 4.75
CA TYR A 67 -10.41 -2.66 4.33
C TYR A 67 -9.44 -3.85 4.47
N ALA A 68 -9.54 -4.59 5.55
CA ALA A 68 -8.69 -5.75 5.79
C ALA A 68 -8.94 -6.87 4.79
N SER A 69 -10.19 -7.23 4.51
CA SER A 69 -10.55 -8.23 3.51
C SER A 69 -10.08 -7.84 2.13
N TRP A 70 -10.26 -6.59 1.77
CA TRP A 70 -9.84 -6.06 0.49
C TRP A 70 -8.32 -6.22 0.32
N GLU A 71 -7.55 -5.83 1.32
CA GLU A 71 -6.08 -5.91 1.27
C GLU A 71 -5.58 -7.35 1.26
N GLN A 72 -6.17 -8.22 2.07
CA GLN A 72 -5.64 -9.58 2.23
C GLN A 72 -6.09 -10.55 1.14
N PHE A 73 -7.23 -10.32 0.51
CA PHE A 73 -7.81 -11.26 -0.46
C PHE A 73 -8.05 -10.61 -1.82
N THR A 74 -8.75 -9.51 -1.90
CA THR A 74 -9.12 -8.89 -3.16
C THR A 74 -7.92 -8.34 -3.92
N LEU A 75 -7.04 -7.64 -3.23
CA LEU A 75 -5.84 -7.02 -3.82
C LEU A 75 -4.86 -8.05 -4.41
N PRO A 76 -4.40 -9.07 -3.67
CA PRO A 76 -3.44 -10.01 -4.24
C PRO A 76 -4.02 -10.84 -5.39
N LYS A 77 -5.31 -11.14 -5.35
CA LYS A 77 -6.00 -11.83 -6.44
C LYS A 77 -6.01 -10.98 -7.72
N ALA A 78 -6.30 -9.70 -7.60
CA ALA A 78 -6.31 -8.78 -8.73
C ALA A 78 -4.90 -8.62 -9.33
N ALA A 79 -3.89 -8.47 -8.49
CA ALA A 79 -2.50 -8.36 -8.94
C ALA A 79 -2.05 -9.60 -9.71
N LYS A 80 -2.44 -10.79 -9.25
CA LYS A 80 -2.16 -12.04 -9.95
C LYS A 80 -2.89 -12.11 -11.29
N ASN A 81 -4.18 -11.78 -11.30
CA ASN A 81 -4.99 -11.84 -12.51
C ASN A 81 -4.48 -10.88 -13.59
N ASP A 82 -3.92 -9.75 -13.19
CA ASP A 82 -3.31 -8.78 -14.11
C ASP A 82 -1.86 -9.10 -14.46
N ASN A 83 -1.34 -10.23 -14.01
CA ASN A 83 0.03 -10.67 -14.24
C ASN A 83 1.08 -9.63 -13.82
N CYS A 84 0.86 -8.99 -12.67
CA CYS A 84 1.82 -8.05 -12.12
C CYS A 84 3.12 -8.76 -11.77
N ASP A 85 4.24 -8.12 -12.08
CA ASP A 85 5.57 -8.61 -11.70
C ASP A 85 5.90 -8.28 -10.25
N VAL A 86 5.30 -7.21 -9.73
CA VAL A 86 5.47 -6.76 -8.36
C VAL A 86 4.22 -5.99 -7.92
N LEU A 87 3.89 -6.07 -6.64
CA LEU A 87 2.82 -5.31 -6.01
C LEU A 87 3.43 -4.38 -4.96
N HIS A 88 3.26 -3.09 -5.14
CA HIS A 88 3.73 -2.08 -4.20
C HIS A 88 2.59 -1.67 -3.26
N CYS A 89 2.72 -1.99 -2.00
CA CYS A 89 1.79 -1.61 -0.94
C CYS A 89 2.29 -0.34 -0.25
N THR A 90 1.49 0.72 -0.28
CA THR A 90 1.96 2.08 -0.01
C THR A 90 1.79 2.57 1.41
N SER A 91 1.11 1.80 2.28
CA SER A 91 0.65 2.31 3.57
C SER A 91 0.89 1.35 4.73
N ASN A 92 2.14 0.99 4.98
CA ASN A 92 2.62 0.22 6.12
C ASN A 92 2.17 -1.24 6.19
N THR A 93 1.19 -1.67 5.44
CA THR A 93 0.65 -3.04 5.50
C THR A 93 0.61 -3.67 4.12
N ALA A 94 0.53 -5.00 4.09
CA ALA A 94 0.50 -5.76 2.86
C ALA A 94 -0.23 -7.10 3.06
N PRO A 95 -0.63 -7.78 1.97
CA PRO A 95 -1.17 -9.12 2.07
C PRO A 95 -0.15 -10.09 2.69
N ILE A 96 -0.62 -10.94 3.59
CA ILE A 96 0.23 -11.99 4.18
C ILE A 96 0.54 -13.06 3.14
N LYS A 97 -0.44 -13.36 2.28
CA LYS A 97 -0.28 -14.33 1.19
C LYS A 97 -0.43 -13.65 -0.15
N SER A 98 0.60 -13.72 -0.97
CA SER A 98 0.58 -13.18 -2.34
C SER A 98 1.44 -14.04 -3.24
N GLU A 99 0.92 -14.37 -4.42
CA GLU A 99 1.71 -15.05 -5.45
C GLU A 99 2.58 -14.07 -6.24
N VAL A 100 2.29 -12.78 -6.11
CA VAL A 100 3.08 -11.70 -6.70
C VAL A 100 4.04 -11.17 -5.63
N PRO A 101 5.32 -10.96 -5.94
CA PRO A 101 6.25 -10.33 -4.98
C PRO A 101 5.73 -8.98 -4.50
N VAL A 102 5.88 -8.71 -3.21
CA VAL A 102 5.34 -7.50 -2.57
C VAL A 102 6.47 -6.62 -2.05
N VAL A 103 6.35 -5.31 -2.32
CA VAL A 103 7.18 -4.26 -1.72
C VAL A 103 6.28 -3.40 -0.84
N VAL A 104 6.70 -3.12 0.37
CA VAL A 104 5.92 -2.31 1.33
C VAL A 104 6.66 -1.03 1.66
N THR A 105 5.96 0.10 1.54
CA THR A 105 6.47 1.38 2.03
C THR A 105 6.07 1.55 3.48
N LEU A 106 7.07 1.73 4.35
CA LEU A 106 6.86 2.00 5.77
C LEU A 106 7.06 3.49 6.02
N HIS A 107 5.99 4.18 6.41
CA HIS A 107 6.02 5.62 6.65
C HIS A 107 6.43 5.98 8.08
N ASP A 108 6.08 5.12 9.04
CA ASP A 108 6.33 5.35 10.45
C ASP A 108 6.67 4.04 11.13
N ILE A 109 7.88 3.94 11.62
CA ILE A 109 8.40 2.75 12.31
C ILE A 109 8.38 2.89 13.83
N ILE A 110 7.98 4.04 14.38
CA ILE A 110 7.91 4.26 15.83
C ILE A 110 7.01 3.22 16.48
N TYR A 111 5.94 2.87 15.83
CA TYR A 111 5.02 1.83 16.29
C TYR A 111 5.73 0.48 16.42
N MET A 112 6.56 0.11 15.46
CA MET A 112 7.31 -1.14 15.49
C MET A 112 8.38 -1.11 16.57
N GLU A 113 9.05 0.03 16.74
CA GLU A 113 10.04 0.22 17.82
C GLU A 113 9.39 0.01 19.19
N LYS A 114 8.25 0.64 19.43
CA LYS A 114 7.52 0.48 20.69
C LYS A 114 7.15 -0.97 20.97
N SER A 115 6.70 -1.69 19.95
CA SER A 115 6.36 -3.11 20.08
C SER A 115 7.59 -3.94 20.41
N TYR A 116 8.68 -3.68 19.73
CA TYR A 116 9.95 -4.38 19.96
C TYR A 116 10.48 -4.11 21.36
N LEU A 117 10.49 -2.85 21.79
CA LEU A 117 10.90 -2.44 23.13
C LEU A 117 10.05 -3.13 24.19
N ARG A 118 8.74 -3.20 23.99
CA ARG A 118 7.83 -3.85 24.92
C ARG A 118 8.18 -5.35 25.08
N ILE A 119 8.41 -6.02 23.98
CA ILE A 119 8.78 -7.45 24.00
C ILE A 119 10.08 -7.66 24.77
N LEU A 120 11.08 -6.82 24.56
CA LEU A 120 12.34 -6.90 25.27
C LEU A 120 12.18 -6.65 26.77
N MET A 121 11.37 -5.68 27.14
CA MET A 121 11.08 -5.36 28.54
C MET A 121 10.35 -6.51 29.24
N ASP A 122 9.33 -7.08 28.59
CA ASP A 122 8.55 -8.20 29.11
C ASP A 122 9.41 -9.44 29.37
N LYS A 123 10.47 -9.62 28.58
CA LYS A 123 11.41 -10.74 28.77
C LYS A 123 12.47 -10.48 29.82
N GLY A 124 12.41 -9.34 30.50
CA GLY A 124 13.38 -9.00 31.53
C GLY A 124 14.81 -8.87 31.03
N THR A 125 14.98 -8.43 29.80
CA THR A 125 16.32 -8.28 29.20
C THR A 125 17.04 -7.06 29.77
N SER A 126 18.37 -7.00 29.53
CA SER A 126 19.21 -5.85 29.92
C SER A 126 18.76 -4.54 29.29
N TYR A 127 17.87 -4.59 28.31
CA TYR A 127 17.31 -3.42 27.66
C TYR A 127 16.56 -2.50 28.63
N GLN A 128 15.96 -3.06 29.69
CA GLN A 128 15.31 -2.25 30.71
C GLN A 128 16.21 -1.19 31.30
N LYS A 129 17.53 -1.44 31.33
CA LYS A 129 18.52 -0.48 31.81
C LYS A 129 18.65 0.73 30.91
N TYR A 130 18.26 0.62 29.66
CA TYR A 130 18.35 1.67 28.66
C TYR A 130 16.99 2.33 28.37
N GLY A 131 15.91 1.73 28.86
CA GLY A 131 14.54 2.22 28.62
C GLY A 131 14.09 3.35 29.54
N ASN A 132 14.95 3.81 30.41
CA ASN A 132 14.65 4.89 31.33
C ASN A 132 15.12 6.24 30.82
#